data_3e76e83e660e3010f5110303cd284802
#
_entry.id   3e76e83e660e3010f5110303cd284802
#
_cell.length_a   1.000
_cell.length_b   1.000
_cell.length_c   1.000
_cell.angle_alpha   90.00
_cell.angle_beta   90.00
_cell.angle_gamma   90.00
#
_symmetry.space_group_name_H-M   'P 1'
#
loop_
_entity.id
_entity.type
_entity.pdbx_description
1 polymer ?
#
loop_
_entity_poly.entity_id
_entity_poly.type
_entity_poly.pdbx_seq_one_letter_code
_entity_poly.pdbx_strand_id
1 'polypeptide(L)'
;MSPSVILLLSVCVYLAIGVPVAFALGLSTVTALLVSGSFPMLVLLKETFTGIDSFPLMAVPFFILAAELMSGGSLTEVLLKFAGQFVGHKRGGLGYTNVVALTFFSGISGSALADAAGPGSMMIKMMDKAGYDRPYAAALTASTAIVGPIIPPSIIMIIYALADDNVSVGALFVAGLIPGLLIAAAMCVVNWYISKKRNYKGDGQMPTGPEMLKTTWQALPAILLPVLILGGMRAGWFTPTEASVVAVFYALICGKYIYRTLEWKAVPDILSRSALLTASVLLIIGMSASFAWILTIEGVPQSMANWITSIHLNAWTFLIVINVFLLLFGIFIEPLPGVMVLVPILAPVAAKIGVDPIHFAMVVIFNLTLGMITPPVGGLLFVTSNVSKVPLTELTRELKPFLIAHGIVLVLLTFVPALSNWLPHAMGFK
;
A
#
# COMPACT_ATOMS: atom_id res chain seq x y z
N MET A 1 -19.45 -16.11 -27.93
CA MET A 1 -18.96 -14.97 -27.09
C MET A 1 -17.44 -14.98 -27.15
N SER A 2 -16.80 -13.81 -27.22
CA SER A 2 -15.34 -13.77 -27.18
C SER A 2 -14.81 -14.29 -25.82
N PRO A 3 -13.63 -14.91 -25.78
CA PRO A 3 -13.01 -15.35 -24.52
C PRO A 3 -12.91 -14.26 -23.47
N SER A 4 -12.60 -13.02 -23.89
CA SER A 4 -12.52 -11.86 -23.02
C SER A 4 -13.86 -11.49 -22.35
N VAL A 5 -14.97 -11.57 -23.07
CA VAL A 5 -16.31 -11.33 -22.50
C VAL A 5 -16.70 -12.40 -21.49
N ILE A 6 -16.43 -13.67 -21.79
CA ILE A 6 -16.69 -14.79 -20.86
C ILE A 6 -15.84 -14.59 -19.59
N LEU A 7 -14.58 -14.22 -19.76
CA LEU A 7 -13.62 -13.96 -18.68
C LEU A 7 -14.13 -12.87 -17.74
N LEU A 8 -14.51 -11.71 -18.28
CA LEU A 8 -14.98 -10.57 -17.50
C LEU A 8 -16.33 -10.83 -16.81
N LEU A 9 -17.26 -11.50 -17.48
CA LEU A 9 -18.54 -11.86 -16.86
C LEU A 9 -18.36 -12.88 -15.75
N SER A 10 -17.54 -13.92 -15.97
CA SER A 10 -17.33 -14.98 -14.99
C SER A 10 -16.60 -14.47 -13.74
N VAL A 11 -15.61 -13.58 -13.89
CA VAL A 11 -14.93 -13.01 -12.71
C VAL A 11 -15.90 -12.17 -11.87
N CYS A 12 -16.78 -11.38 -12.50
CA CYS A 12 -17.81 -10.63 -11.77
C CYS A 12 -18.77 -11.55 -11.01
N VAL A 13 -19.19 -12.66 -11.64
CA VAL A 13 -20.08 -13.66 -10.99
C VAL A 13 -19.35 -14.31 -9.81
N TYR A 14 -18.10 -14.79 -9.99
CA TYR A 14 -17.35 -15.42 -8.90
C TYR A 14 -17.11 -14.49 -7.73
N LEU A 15 -16.78 -13.23 -8.00
CA LEU A 15 -16.63 -12.22 -6.95
C LEU A 15 -17.96 -11.93 -6.24
N ALA A 16 -19.07 -11.84 -6.97
CA ALA A 16 -20.41 -11.59 -6.41
C ALA A 16 -20.89 -12.72 -5.46
N ILE A 17 -20.49 -13.96 -5.73
CA ILE A 17 -20.81 -15.11 -4.85
C ILE A 17 -19.77 -15.30 -3.72
N GLY A 18 -18.79 -14.39 -3.59
CA GLY A 18 -17.83 -14.37 -2.48
C GLY A 18 -16.61 -15.28 -2.66
N VAL A 19 -16.28 -15.70 -3.87
CA VAL A 19 -15.03 -16.44 -4.14
C VAL A 19 -13.83 -15.51 -3.91
N PRO A 20 -12.80 -15.94 -3.16
CA PRO A 20 -11.59 -15.13 -2.97
C PRO A 20 -10.95 -14.76 -4.32
N VAL A 21 -10.43 -13.53 -4.42
CA VAL A 21 -10.02 -12.90 -5.70
C VAL A 21 -9.04 -13.75 -6.50
N ALA A 22 -8.04 -14.37 -5.85
CA ALA A 22 -7.09 -15.24 -6.53
C ALA A 22 -7.78 -16.40 -7.25
N PHE A 23 -8.71 -17.07 -6.56
CA PHE A 23 -9.48 -18.18 -7.14
C PHE A 23 -10.50 -17.70 -8.18
N ALA A 24 -11.12 -16.52 -7.96
CA ALA A 24 -12.04 -15.95 -8.94
C ALA A 24 -11.34 -15.66 -10.27
N LEU A 25 -10.12 -15.12 -10.25
CA LEU A 25 -9.30 -14.90 -11.45
C LEU A 25 -8.93 -16.21 -12.14
N GLY A 26 -8.43 -17.19 -11.39
CA GLY A 26 -8.09 -18.51 -11.96
C GLY A 26 -9.30 -19.24 -12.53
N LEU A 27 -10.41 -19.31 -11.79
CA LEU A 27 -11.64 -19.94 -12.24
C LEU A 27 -12.26 -19.25 -13.48
N SER A 28 -12.19 -17.92 -13.54
CA SER A 28 -12.67 -17.20 -14.72
C SER A 28 -11.81 -17.48 -15.95
N THR A 29 -10.49 -17.61 -15.78
CA THR A 29 -9.58 -18.05 -16.84
C THR A 29 -9.94 -19.46 -17.31
N VAL A 30 -10.12 -20.39 -16.38
CA VAL A 30 -10.59 -21.76 -16.67
C VAL A 30 -11.92 -21.74 -17.46
N THR A 31 -12.89 -20.98 -16.97
CA THR A 31 -14.21 -20.87 -17.61
C THR A 31 -14.10 -20.31 -19.03
N ALA A 32 -13.30 -19.27 -19.22
CA ALA A 32 -13.08 -18.68 -20.54
C ALA A 32 -12.42 -19.68 -21.51
N LEU A 33 -11.40 -20.42 -21.05
CA LEU A 33 -10.72 -21.43 -21.88
C LEU A 33 -11.65 -22.59 -22.24
N LEU A 34 -12.44 -23.11 -21.29
CA LEU A 34 -13.36 -24.25 -21.54
C LEU A 34 -14.52 -23.85 -22.44
N VAL A 35 -15.15 -22.71 -22.23
CA VAL A 35 -16.35 -22.30 -22.97
C VAL A 35 -15.99 -21.82 -24.38
N SER A 36 -14.87 -21.11 -24.53
CA SER A 36 -14.44 -20.63 -25.84
C SER A 36 -13.81 -21.72 -26.71
N GLY A 37 -13.15 -22.71 -26.10
CA GLY A 37 -12.37 -23.71 -26.80
C GLY A 37 -11.22 -23.18 -27.66
N SER A 38 -10.90 -21.88 -27.50
CA SER A 38 -9.96 -21.17 -28.39
C SER A 38 -8.49 -21.46 -28.04
N PHE A 39 -8.20 -21.88 -26.82
CA PHE A 39 -6.83 -22.13 -26.34
C PHE A 39 -6.75 -23.40 -25.48
N PRO A 40 -5.61 -24.09 -25.48
CA PRO A 40 -5.40 -25.27 -24.62
C PRO A 40 -5.41 -24.88 -23.14
N MET A 41 -5.92 -25.76 -22.27
CA MET A 41 -5.92 -25.56 -20.82
C MET A 41 -4.51 -25.42 -20.21
N LEU A 42 -3.50 -25.96 -20.91
CA LEU A 42 -2.09 -25.86 -20.52
C LEU A 42 -1.62 -24.39 -20.42
N VAL A 43 -2.26 -23.48 -21.16
CA VAL A 43 -1.97 -22.04 -21.11
C VAL A 43 -2.16 -21.48 -19.71
N LEU A 44 -3.22 -21.89 -19.00
CA LEU A 44 -3.42 -21.46 -17.59
C LEU A 44 -2.20 -21.74 -16.73
N LEU A 45 -1.72 -22.99 -16.77
CA LEU A 45 -0.57 -23.40 -15.96
C LEU A 45 0.69 -22.66 -16.39
N LYS A 46 0.96 -22.61 -17.70
CA LYS A 46 2.13 -21.93 -18.24
C LYS A 46 2.17 -20.46 -17.83
N GLU A 47 1.11 -19.71 -18.05
CA GLU A 47 1.07 -18.29 -17.76
C GLU A 47 1.06 -18.01 -16.25
N THR A 48 0.45 -18.90 -15.44
CA THR A 48 0.54 -18.82 -13.97
C THR A 48 1.99 -18.97 -13.51
N PHE A 49 2.73 -19.95 -14.01
CA PHE A 49 4.14 -20.11 -13.66
C PHE A 49 5.02 -18.98 -14.20
N THR A 50 4.81 -18.56 -15.44
CA THR A 50 5.55 -17.41 -16.02
C THR A 50 5.32 -16.14 -15.22
N GLY A 51 4.10 -15.91 -14.73
CA GLY A 51 3.77 -14.74 -13.94
C GLY A 51 4.48 -14.66 -12.59
N ILE A 52 4.83 -15.80 -11.99
CA ILE A 52 5.57 -15.85 -10.72
C ILE A 52 7.08 -16.06 -10.90
N ASP A 53 7.55 -16.45 -12.08
CA ASP A 53 8.95 -16.66 -12.40
C ASP A 53 9.61 -15.37 -12.85
N SER A 54 9.78 -14.43 -11.92
CA SER A 54 10.38 -13.13 -12.17
C SER A 54 11.37 -12.78 -11.08
N PHE A 55 12.60 -12.38 -11.46
CA PHE A 55 13.65 -12.01 -10.51
C PHE A 55 13.24 -10.84 -9.59
N PRO A 56 12.63 -9.74 -10.07
CA PRO A 56 12.17 -8.66 -9.22
C PRO A 56 11.10 -9.11 -8.21
N LEU A 57 10.31 -10.13 -8.53
CA LEU A 57 9.28 -10.63 -7.65
C LEU A 57 9.84 -11.27 -6.37
N MET A 58 11.08 -11.76 -6.40
CA MET A 58 11.76 -12.27 -5.20
C MET A 58 11.96 -11.20 -4.12
N ALA A 59 11.89 -9.91 -4.45
CA ALA A 59 11.92 -8.85 -3.46
C ALA A 59 10.72 -8.92 -2.50
N VAL A 60 9.55 -9.36 -2.95
CA VAL A 60 8.33 -9.39 -2.16
C VAL A 60 8.45 -10.29 -0.93
N PRO A 61 8.81 -11.60 -1.04
CA PRO A 61 8.99 -12.45 0.14
C PRO A 61 10.03 -11.94 1.12
N PHE A 62 11.13 -11.36 0.63
CA PHE A 62 12.17 -10.83 1.52
C PHE A 62 11.73 -9.55 2.23
N PHE A 63 11.01 -8.63 1.57
CA PHE A 63 10.44 -7.46 2.27
C PHE A 63 9.37 -7.86 3.28
N ILE A 64 8.50 -8.83 2.96
CA ILE A 64 7.54 -9.38 3.93
C ILE A 64 8.27 -9.95 5.14
N LEU A 65 9.31 -10.75 4.92
CA LEU A 65 10.11 -11.31 6.00
C LEU A 65 10.81 -10.23 6.83
N ALA A 66 11.41 -9.22 6.20
CA ALA A 66 12.05 -8.11 6.90
C ALA A 66 11.05 -7.35 7.77
N ALA A 67 9.84 -7.08 7.26
CA ALA A 67 8.77 -6.43 8.01
C ALA A 67 8.31 -7.28 9.20
N GLU A 68 8.11 -8.59 9.03
CA GLU A 68 7.74 -9.51 10.12
C GLU A 68 8.83 -9.58 11.22
N LEU A 69 10.11 -9.62 10.83
CA LEU A 69 11.24 -9.59 11.76
C LEU A 69 11.33 -8.28 12.54
N MET A 70 10.95 -7.16 11.91
CA MET A 70 10.95 -5.83 12.55
C MET A 70 9.67 -5.53 13.33
N SER A 71 8.58 -6.25 13.12
CA SER A 71 7.28 -6.01 13.77
C SER A 71 7.23 -6.35 15.26
N GLY A 72 8.36 -6.72 15.88
CA GLY A 72 8.45 -6.99 17.32
C GLY A 72 8.05 -5.79 18.18
N GLY A 73 7.32 -6.05 19.29
CA GLY A 73 6.67 -5.03 20.12
C GLY A 73 7.55 -3.88 20.60
N SER A 74 8.85 -4.10 20.87
CA SER A 74 9.72 -3.00 21.35
C SER A 74 10.12 -2.03 20.24
N LEU A 75 10.20 -2.46 18.97
CA LEU A 75 10.44 -1.53 17.86
C LEU A 75 9.28 -0.55 17.74
N THR A 76 8.04 -1.06 17.82
CA THR A 76 6.84 -0.23 17.83
C THR A 76 6.90 0.79 18.97
N GLU A 77 7.24 0.38 20.19
CA GLU A 77 7.36 1.30 21.32
C GLU A 77 8.44 2.37 21.11
N VAL A 78 9.60 1.99 20.55
CA VAL A 78 10.69 2.93 20.25
C VAL A 78 10.26 3.98 19.25
N LEU A 79 9.61 3.58 18.14
CA LEU A 79 9.10 4.52 17.13
C LEU A 79 7.97 5.40 17.66
N LEU A 80 7.09 4.86 18.53
CA LEU A 80 6.03 5.65 19.17
C LEU A 80 6.64 6.71 20.12
N LYS A 81 7.64 6.35 20.93
CA LYS A 81 8.35 7.30 21.79
C LYS A 81 9.08 8.36 20.96
N PHE A 82 9.74 7.94 19.88
CA PHE A 82 10.43 8.85 18.97
C PHE A 82 9.44 9.85 18.33
N ALA A 83 8.33 9.38 17.79
CA ALA A 83 7.30 10.25 17.23
C ALA A 83 6.71 11.19 18.28
N GLY A 84 6.41 10.66 19.48
CA GLY A 84 5.80 11.40 20.59
C GLY A 84 6.67 12.56 21.11
N GLN A 85 8.01 12.41 21.07
CA GLN A 85 8.90 13.49 21.55
C GLN A 85 8.77 14.81 20.77
N PHE A 86 8.41 14.78 19.49
CA PHE A 86 8.27 15.98 18.67
C PHE A 86 6.88 16.61 18.76
N VAL A 87 5.86 15.81 19.00
CA VAL A 87 4.47 16.25 18.82
C VAL A 87 3.56 15.93 20.01
N GLY A 88 3.98 15.07 20.93
CA GLY A 88 3.17 14.58 22.06
C GLY A 88 2.70 15.69 23.00
N HIS A 89 3.54 16.71 23.24
CA HIS A 89 3.24 17.85 24.09
C HIS A 89 2.16 18.79 23.52
N LYS A 90 1.88 18.71 22.23
CA LYS A 90 0.89 19.57 21.58
C LYS A 90 -0.54 19.08 21.84
N ARG A 91 -1.51 20.01 21.72
CA ARG A 91 -2.93 19.65 21.74
C ARG A 91 -3.23 18.64 20.65
N GLY A 92 -3.84 17.50 20.99
CA GLY A 92 -3.99 16.36 20.06
C GLY A 92 -2.70 15.56 19.86
N GLY A 93 -1.74 15.65 20.79
CA GLY A 93 -0.38 15.12 20.69
C GLY A 93 -0.34 13.62 20.33
N LEU A 94 -1.17 12.79 20.95
CA LEU A 94 -1.22 11.37 20.62
C LEU A 94 -1.76 11.09 19.22
N GLY A 95 -2.67 11.94 18.70
CA GLY A 95 -3.11 11.84 17.30
C GLY A 95 -1.98 12.14 16.33
N TYR A 96 -1.17 13.17 16.60
CA TYR A 96 0.03 13.44 15.81
C TYR A 96 1.07 12.33 15.94
N THR A 97 1.27 11.80 17.15
CA THR A 97 2.16 10.64 17.39
C THR A 97 1.73 9.44 16.56
N ASN A 98 0.42 9.18 16.48
CA ASN A 98 -0.13 8.13 15.62
C ASN A 98 0.25 8.35 14.14
N VAL A 99 -0.01 9.55 13.62
CA VAL A 99 0.31 9.87 12.21
C VAL A 99 1.81 9.73 11.93
N VAL A 100 2.65 10.35 12.74
CA VAL A 100 4.10 10.35 12.54
C VAL A 100 4.68 8.94 12.70
N ALA A 101 4.28 8.20 13.73
CA ALA A 101 4.77 6.85 13.98
C ALA A 101 4.36 5.87 12.87
N LEU A 102 3.09 5.88 12.44
CA LEU A 102 2.65 5.04 11.33
C LEU A 102 3.34 5.41 10.01
N THR A 103 3.62 6.69 9.78
CA THR A 103 4.37 7.12 8.59
C THR A 103 5.81 6.55 8.59
N PHE A 104 6.49 6.51 9.74
CA PHE A 104 7.79 5.84 9.85
C PHE A 104 7.67 4.32 9.73
N PHE A 105 6.63 3.75 10.34
CA PHE A 105 6.37 2.31 10.26
C PHE A 105 6.08 1.84 8.84
N SER A 106 5.37 2.67 8.07
CA SER A 106 5.10 2.43 6.64
C SER A 106 6.38 2.20 5.84
N GLY A 107 7.45 2.93 6.15
CA GLY A 107 8.78 2.72 5.56
C GLY A 107 9.47 1.40 5.94
N ILE A 108 8.81 0.56 6.72
CA ILE A 108 9.30 -0.77 7.15
C ILE A 108 8.35 -1.86 6.66
N SER A 109 7.04 -1.67 6.89
CA SER A 109 6.01 -2.70 6.64
C SER A 109 5.55 -2.78 5.19
N GLY A 110 5.46 -1.64 4.50
CA GLY A 110 4.89 -1.53 3.15
C GLY A 110 3.42 -1.96 3.03
N SER A 111 2.70 -2.11 4.16
CA SER A 111 1.35 -2.71 4.20
C SER A 111 0.41 -1.95 5.15
N ALA A 112 -0.68 -1.43 4.60
CA ALA A 112 -1.72 -0.77 5.39
C ALA A 112 -2.37 -1.69 6.44
N LEU A 113 -2.58 -2.96 6.11
CA LEU A 113 -3.18 -3.94 7.01
C LEU A 113 -2.26 -4.23 8.20
N ALA A 114 -0.96 -4.41 7.95
CA ALA A 114 0.04 -4.63 8.99
C ALA A 114 0.17 -3.41 9.90
N ASP A 115 0.18 -2.20 9.35
CA ASP A 115 0.29 -0.96 10.10
C ASP A 115 -0.92 -0.73 11.02
N ALA A 116 -2.12 -1.00 10.56
CA ALA A 116 -3.33 -0.87 11.36
C ALA A 116 -3.43 -1.94 12.46
N ALA A 117 -3.07 -3.19 12.14
CA ALA A 117 -3.17 -4.31 13.09
C ALA A 117 -2.08 -4.29 14.16
N GLY A 118 -0.84 -3.95 13.79
CA GLY A 118 0.32 -3.89 14.68
C GLY A 118 0.37 -2.58 15.46
N PRO A 119 1.20 -1.61 15.04
CA PRO A 119 1.41 -0.34 15.74
C PRO A 119 0.10 0.46 15.90
N GLY A 120 -0.78 0.41 14.91
CA GLY A 120 -2.09 1.07 14.96
C GLY A 120 -2.95 0.60 16.12
N SER A 121 -2.97 -0.70 16.39
CA SER A 121 -3.73 -1.26 17.53
C SER A 121 -3.23 -0.74 18.87
N MET A 122 -1.92 -0.59 19.01
CA MET A 122 -1.31 -0.03 20.20
C MET A 122 -1.67 1.44 20.37
N MET A 123 -1.60 2.23 19.29
CA MET A 123 -1.97 3.64 19.31
C MET A 123 -3.44 3.86 19.66
N ILE A 124 -4.35 3.08 19.10
CA ILE A 124 -5.79 3.16 19.45
C ILE A 124 -5.98 2.96 20.97
N LYS A 125 -5.32 1.95 21.55
CA LYS A 125 -5.40 1.69 23.00
C LYS A 125 -4.78 2.82 23.84
N MET A 126 -3.68 3.41 23.39
CA MET A 126 -3.02 4.53 24.06
C MET A 126 -3.90 5.79 24.04
N MET A 127 -4.48 6.10 22.87
CA MET A 127 -5.38 7.24 22.70
C MET A 127 -6.64 7.09 23.54
N ASP A 128 -7.26 5.90 23.54
CA ASP A 128 -8.44 5.58 24.36
C ASP A 128 -8.15 5.79 25.87
N LYS A 129 -7.03 5.26 26.38
CA LYS A 129 -6.61 5.47 27.77
C LYS A 129 -6.34 6.94 28.11
N ALA A 130 -5.96 7.74 27.14
CA ALA A 130 -5.71 9.18 27.30
C ALA A 130 -6.99 10.04 27.12
N GLY A 131 -8.17 9.41 26.99
CA GLY A 131 -9.45 10.11 26.91
C GLY A 131 -9.83 10.59 25.51
N TYR A 132 -9.20 10.05 24.47
CA TYR A 132 -9.70 10.25 23.10
C TYR A 132 -10.85 9.29 22.82
N ASP A 133 -11.83 9.73 22.02
CA ASP A 133 -12.89 8.86 21.55
C ASP A 133 -12.31 7.68 20.75
N ARG A 134 -12.61 6.47 21.17
CA ARG A 134 -12.06 5.26 20.54
C ARG A 134 -12.42 5.13 19.05
N PRO A 135 -13.65 5.46 18.59
CA PRO A 135 -13.98 5.51 17.17
C PRO A 135 -13.12 6.51 16.38
N TYR A 136 -12.83 7.68 16.97
CA TYR A 136 -11.93 8.65 16.36
C TYR A 136 -10.50 8.11 16.24
N ALA A 137 -9.98 7.51 17.31
CA ALA A 137 -8.64 6.92 17.30
C ALA A 137 -8.52 5.82 16.23
N ALA A 138 -9.56 4.99 16.10
CA ALA A 138 -9.63 3.96 15.06
C ALA A 138 -9.70 4.56 13.64
N ALA A 139 -10.52 5.59 13.42
CA ALA A 139 -10.63 6.27 12.13
C ALA A 139 -9.32 6.95 11.70
N LEU A 140 -8.65 7.66 12.62
CA LEU A 140 -7.34 8.26 12.37
C LEU A 140 -6.30 7.21 12.02
N THR A 141 -6.26 6.11 12.76
CA THR A 141 -5.32 5.01 12.53
C THR A 141 -5.56 4.36 11.17
N ALA A 142 -6.81 4.01 10.81
CA ALA A 142 -7.14 3.45 9.51
C ALA A 142 -6.74 4.41 8.37
N SER A 143 -7.05 5.69 8.52
CA SER A 143 -6.73 6.71 7.52
C SER A 143 -5.23 6.93 7.36
N THR A 144 -4.46 6.84 8.44
CA THR A 144 -3.01 6.99 8.37
C THR A 144 -2.33 5.73 7.82
N ALA A 145 -2.86 4.55 8.13
CA ALA A 145 -2.26 3.29 7.70
C ALA A 145 -2.20 3.12 6.17
N ILE A 146 -3.04 3.82 5.40
CA ILE A 146 -2.95 3.81 3.93
C ILE A 146 -1.67 4.45 3.38
N VAL A 147 -0.87 5.09 4.22
CA VAL A 147 0.47 5.55 3.85
C VAL A 147 1.41 4.37 3.61
N GLY A 148 1.17 3.20 4.23
CA GLY A 148 1.99 2.00 4.12
C GLY A 148 2.29 1.56 2.68
N PRO A 149 1.30 1.36 1.84
CA PRO A 149 1.50 1.03 0.43
C PRO A 149 2.13 2.13 -0.43
N ILE A 150 2.30 3.36 0.10
CA ILE A 150 2.75 4.54 -0.65
C ILE A 150 4.18 4.93 -0.28
N ILE A 151 4.56 4.83 0.99
CA ILE A 151 5.95 5.07 1.41
C ILE A 151 6.78 3.79 1.21
N PRO A 152 7.96 3.89 0.55
CA PRO A 152 8.80 2.72 0.31
C PRO A 152 9.49 2.19 1.58
N PRO A 153 9.76 0.85 1.61
CA PRO A 153 9.46 -0.13 0.58
C PRO A 153 7.98 -0.51 0.54
N SER A 154 7.42 -0.60 -0.67
CA SER A 154 6.01 -0.92 -0.88
C SER A 154 5.84 -2.14 -1.77
N ILE A 155 5.12 -3.14 -1.28
CA ILE A 155 4.83 -4.38 -2.03
C ILE A 155 4.02 -4.07 -3.29
N ILE A 156 3.05 -3.15 -3.19
CA ILE A 156 2.18 -2.79 -4.32
C ILE A 156 2.98 -2.09 -5.42
N MET A 157 3.96 -1.26 -5.07
CA MET A 157 4.83 -0.60 -6.07
C MET A 157 5.71 -1.61 -6.80
N ILE A 158 6.22 -2.63 -6.13
CA ILE A 158 6.97 -3.71 -6.78
C ILE A 158 6.08 -4.42 -7.79
N ILE A 159 4.87 -4.76 -7.40
CA ILE A 159 3.91 -5.47 -8.24
C ILE A 159 3.43 -4.58 -9.40
N TYR A 160 3.25 -3.28 -9.16
CA TYR A 160 2.94 -2.35 -10.25
C TYR A 160 4.05 -2.33 -11.32
N ALA A 161 5.31 -2.24 -10.91
CA ALA A 161 6.44 -2.26 -11.82
C ALA A 161 6.62 -3.59 -12.58
N LEU A 162 6.04 -4.68 -12.08
CA LEU A 162 5.96 -5.96 -12.80
C LEU A 162 4.81 -6.01 -13.80
N ALA A 163 3.77 -5.21 -13.57
CA ALA A 163 2.59 -5.13 -14.43
C ALA A 163 2.73 -4.08 -15.55
N ASP A 164 3.69 -3.16 -15.41
CA ASP A 164 4.01 -2.10 -16.39
C ASP A 164 5.52 -1.93 -16.53
N ASP A 165 6.06 -2.42 -17.63
CA ASP A 165 7.50 -2.38 -17.96
C ASP A 165 8.06 -0.96 -18.18
N ASN A 166 7.19 0.06 -18.27
CA ASN A 166 7.62 1.46 -18.47
C ASN A 166 8.07 2.13 -17.18
N VAL A 167 7.89 1.50 -16.02
CA VAL A 167 8.29 2.06 -14.72
C VAL A 167 9.18 1.10 -13.95
N SER A 168 10.22 1.64 -13.32
CA SER A 168 11.08 0.85 -12.44
C SER A 168 10.62 0.90 -10.98
N VAL A 169 10.88 -0.18 -10.23
CA VAL A 169 10.62 -0.23 -8.77
C VAL A 169 11.29 0.94 -8.05
N GLY A 170 12.54 1.27 -8.43
CA GLY A 170 13.29 2.38 -7.83
C GLY A 170 12.62 3.73 -8.08
N ALA A 171 12.12 3.97 -9.29
CA ALA A 171 11.39 5.19 -9.64
C ALA A 171 10.12 5.32 -8.81
N LEU A 172 9.32 4.24 -8.69
CA LEU A 172 8.09 4.24 -7.88
C LEU A 172 8.36 4.45 -6.39
N PHE A 173 9.41 3.84 -5.85
CA PHE A 173 9.80 4.03 -4.47
C PHE A 173 10.11 5.49 -4.16
N VAL A 174 10.85 6.15 -5.05
CA VAL A 174 11.14 7.59 -4.90
C VAL A 174 9.89 8.44 -5.12
N ALA A 175 9.04 8.08 -6.08
CA ALA A 175 7.78 8.77 -6.37
C ALA A 175 6.80 8.79 -5.19
N GLY A 176 6.80 7.74 -4.37
CA GLY A 176 5.89 7.60 -3.23
C GLY A 176 6.20 8.52 -2.04
N LEU A 177 7.42 9.05 -1.94
CA LEU A 177 7.83 9.86 -0.78
C LEU A 177 7.01 11.13 -0.61
N ILE A 178 6.88 11.93 -1.66
CA ILE A 178 6.13 13.20 -1.59
C ILE A 178 4.64 12.96 -1.36
N PRO A 179 3.94 12.08 -2.11
CA PRO A 179 2.55 11.76 -1.84
C PRO A 179 2.31 11.20 -0.44
N GLY A 180 3.17 10.30 0.04
CA GLY A 180 3.08 9.74 1.39
C GLY A 180 3.18 10.79 2.48
N LEU A 181 4.14 11.72 2.36
CA LEU A 181 4.29 12.84 3.28
C LEU A 181 3.11 13.82 3.19
N LEU A 182 2.57 14.04 1.99
CA LEU A 182 1.39 14.88 1.79
C LEU A 182 0.16 14.30 2.49
N ILE A 183 -0.04 12.98 2.41
CA ILE A 183 -1.10 12.28 3.14
C ILE A 183 -0.90 12.44 4.65
N ALA A 184 0.30 12.19 5.16
CA ALA A 184 0.60 12.36 6.58
C ALA A 184 0.33 13.79 7.05
N ALA A 185 0.72 14.80 6.26
CA ALA A 185 0.43 16.19 6.55
C ALA A 185 -1.09 16.48 6.57
N ALA A 186 -1.85 15.94 5.61
CA ALA A 186 -3.31 16.05 5.58
C ALA A 186 -3.95 15.43 6.83
N MET A 187 -3.48 14.25 7.26
CA MET A 187 -3.95 13.61 8.51
C MET A 187 -3.63 14.46 9.74
N CYS A 188 -2.46 15.09 9.79
CA CYS A 188 -2.11 16.04 10.84
C CYS A 188 -3.06 17.25 10.87
N VAL A 189 -3.45 17.77 9.72
CA VAL A 189 -4.41 18.91 9.64
C VAL A 189 -5.79 18.49 10.15
N VAL A 190 -6.27 17.32 9.77
CA VAL A 190 -7.56 16.79 10.28
C VAL A 190 -7.49 16.55 11.78
N ASN A 191 -6.39 15.94 12.27
CA ASN A 191 -6.17 15.76 13.71
C ASN A 191 -6.16 17.10 14.46
N TRP A 192 -5.50 18.14 13.93
CA TRP A 192 -5.50 19.48 14.52
C TRP A 192 -6.92 20.03 14.67
N TYR A 193 -7.70 19.96 13.59
CA TYR A 193 -9.07 20.48 13.58
C TYR A 193 -9.97 19.77 14.60
N ILE A 194 -9.96 18.44 14.60
CA ILE A 194 -10.80 17.63 15.49
C ILE A 194 -10.35 17.77 16.94
N SER A 195 -9.05 17.74 17.21
CA SER A 195 -8.49 17.88 18.55
C SER A 195 -8.79 19.25 19.17
N LYS A 196 -8.83 20.31 18.32
CA LYS A 196 -9.26 21.64 18.77
C LYS A 196 -10.74 21.63 19.12
N LYS A 197 -11.59 21.00 18.33
CA LYS A 197 -13.04 20.95 18.54
C LYS A 197 -13.42 20.10 19.76
N ARG A 198 -12.75 18.94 19.96
CA ARG A 198 -13.04 18.00 21.06
C ARG A 198 -12.19 18.22 22.30
N ASN A 199 -11.33 19.24 22.29
CA ASN A 199 -10.45 19.62 23.39
C ASN A 199 -9.51 18.51 23.89
N TYR A 200 -8.98 17.68 22.98
CA TYR A 200 -8.00 16.67 23.34
C TYR A 200 -6.69 17.33 23.81
N LYS A 201 -6.26 16.97 25.01
CA LYS A 201 -5.03 17.54 25.61
C LYS A 201 -3.80 16.77 25.09
N GLY A 202 -2.65 17.43 25.11
CA GLY A 202 -1.35 16.79 24.95
C GLY A 202 -0.78 16.38 26.31
N ASP A 203 0.36 15.67 26.31
CA ASP A 203 1.06 15.26 27.53
C ASP A 203 1.61 16.44 28.35
N GLY A 204 1.55 17.65 27.81
CA GLY A 204 1.87 18.90 28.48
C GLY A 204 3.34 19.17 28.78
N GLN A 205 4.22 18.20 28.66
CA GLN A 205 5.65 18.33 28.91
C GLN A 205 6.45 18.08 27.62
N MET A 206 7.30 19.02 27.29
CA MET A 206 8.26 18.85 26.22
C MET A 206 9.46 18.05 26.77
N PRO A 207 9.88 16.95 26.14
CA PRO A 207 11.05 16.20 26.59
C PRO A 207 12.30 17.07 26.64
N THR A 208 13.18 16.79 27.58
CA THR A 208 14.46 17.47 27.69
C THR A 208 15.38 17.13 26.52
N GLY A 209 16.34 18.01 26.20
CA GLY A 209 17.28 17.76 25.11
C GLY A 209 18.03 16.41 25.21
N PRO A 210 18.55 16.02 26.39
CA PRO A 210 19.16 14.70 26.58
C PRO A 210 18.21 13.51 26.33
N GLU A 211 16.94 13.65 26.75
CA GLU A 211 15.91 12.60 26.51
C GLU A 211 15.60 12.50 25.02
N MET A 212 15.46 13.62 24.32
CA MET A 212 15.26 13.63 22.87
C MET A 212 16.41 12.96 22.14
N LEU A 213 17.66 13.26 22.52
CA LEU A 213 18.84 12.66 21.90
C LEU A 213 18.88 11.14 22.13
N LYS A 214 18.59 10.71 23.36
CA LYS A 214 18.55 9.28 23.71
C LYS A 214 17.48 8.53 22.89
N THR A 215 16.28 9.07 22.82
CA THR A 215 15.16 8.44 22.07
C THR A 215 15.44 8.41 20.58
N THR A 216 16.02 9.50 20.04
CA THR A 216 16.44 9.56 18.63
C THR A 216 17.51 8.51 18.32
N TRP A 217 18.51 8.36 19.21
CA TRP A 217 19.55 7.35 19.03
C TRP A 217 19.00 5.93 19.07
N GLN A 218 18.02 5.67 19.93
CA GLN A 218 17.34 4.38 19.99
C GLN A 218 16.49 4.09 18.73
N ALA A 219 15.87 5.12 18.13
CA ALA A 219 15.05 4.97 16.93
C ALA A 219 15.88 4.93 15.63
N LEU A 220 17.11 5.42 15.68
CA LEU A 220 17.97 5.57 14.50
C LEU A 220 18.11 4.28 13.68
N PRO A 221 18.34 3.08 14.27
CA PRO A 221 18.42 1.86 13.47
C PRO A 221 17.13 1.55 12.69
N ALA A 222 15.95 1.83 13.27
CA ALA A 222 14.69 1.61 12.56
C ALA A 222 14.52 2.58 11.40
N ILE A 223 14.85 3.86 11.62
CA ILE A 223 14.71 4.93 10.61
C ILE A 223 15.74 4.77 9.48
N LEU A 224 16.90 4.19 9.77
CA LEU A 224 17.93 3.96 8.77
C LEU A 224 17.57 2.90 7.73
N LEU A 225 16.65 1.97 8.02
CA LEU A 225 16.29 0.91 7.07
C LEU A 225 15.74 1.45 5.74
N PRO A 226 14.71 2.31 5.69
CA PRO A 226 14.26 2.92 4.45
C PRO A 226 15.36 3.74 3.75
N VAL A 227 16.18 4.45 4.52
CA VAL A 227 17.29 5.25 3.96
C VAL A 227 18.36 4.35 3.32
N LEU A 228 18.67 3.21 3.93
CA LEU A 228 19.61 2.22 3.40
C LEU A 228 19.10 1.60 2.10
N ILE A 229 17.82 1.25 2.05
CA ILE A 229 17.19 0.68 0.86
C ILE A 229 17.21 1.70 -0.28
N LEU A 230 16.64 2.89 -0.07
CA LEU A 230 16.53 3.92 -1.11
C LEU A 230 17.90 4.47 -1.51
N GLY A 231 18.77 4.73 -0.54
CA GLY A 231 20.12 5.24 -0.76
C GLY A 231 20.99 4.24 -1.52
N GLY A 232 20.95 2.97 -1.15
CA GLY A 232 21.69 1.91 -1.81
C GLY A 232 21.23 1.65 -3.24
N MET A 233 19.93 1.66 -3.48
CA MET A 233 19.36 1.54 -4.83
C MET A 233 19.73 2.75 -5.71
N ARG A 234 19.66 3.98 -5.15
CA ARG A 234 20.08 5.18 -5.87
C ARG A 234 21.57 5.17 -6.20
N ALA A 235 22.42 4.74 -5.26
CA ALA A 235 23.85 4.65 -5.48
C ALA A 235 24.25 3.54 -6.47
N GLY A 236 23.28 2.73 -6.93
CA GLY A 236 23.53 1.58 -7.80
C GLY A 236 24.21 0.41 -7.09
N TRP A 237 24.23 0.40 -5.76
CA TRP A 237 24.81 -0.69 -4.98
C TRP A 237 23.92 -1.93 -4.97
N PHE A 238 22.61 -1.74 -5.03
CA PHE A 238 21.61 -2.79 -4.92
C PHE A 238 20.52 -2.63 -5.97
N THR A 239 20.12 -3.75 -6.55
CA THR A 239 18.80 -3.93 -7.18
C THR A 239 17.73 -3.99 -6.11
N PRO A 240 16.42 -3.82 -6.44
CA PRO A 240 15.33 -3.98 -5.47
C PRO A 240 15.34 -5.33 -4.75
N THR A 241 15.70 -6.40 -5.45
CA THR A 241 15.79 -7.75 -4.88
C THR A 241 16.95 -7.85 -3.88
N GLU A 242 18.14 -7.37 -4.25
CA GLU A 242 19.29 -7.35 -3.33
C GLU A 242 19.03 -6.46 -2.11
N ALA A 243 18.41 -5.30 -2.30
CA ALA A 243 18.01 -4.41 -1.21
C ALA A 243 17.05 -5.10 -0.23
N SER A 244 16.16 -5.95 -0.71
CA SER A 244 15.24 -6.72 0.14
C SER A 244 15.96 -7.77 0.99
N VAL A 245 16.98 -8.43 0.44
CA VAL A 245 17.84 -9.37 1.18
C VAL A 245 18.65 -8.63 2.26
N VAL A 246 19.24 -7.48 1.90
CA VAL A 246 19.94 -6.60 2.85
C VAL A 246 18.99 -6.17 3.98
N ALA A 247 17.73 -5.84 3.66
CA ALA A 247 16.71 -5.50 4.66
C ALA A 247 16.45 -6.64 5.65
N VAL A 248 16.42 -7.91 5.18
CA VAL A 248 16.25 -9.09 6.08
C VAL A 248 17.43 -9.20 7.04
N PHE A 249 18.67 -9.15 6.54
CA PHE A 249 19.84 -9.21 7.40
C PHE A 249 19.88 -8.04 8.39
N TYR A 250 19.56 -6.84 7.93
CA TYR A 250 19.47 -5.66 8.79
C TYR A 250 18.41 -5.83 9.87
N ALA A 251 17.23 -6.33 9.52
CA ALA A 251 16.14 -6.61 10.44
C ALA A 251 16.54 -7.66 11.52
N LEU A 252 17.24 -8.72 11.11
CA LEU A 252 17.78 -9.74 12.03
C LEU A 252 18.78 -9.13 13.02
N ILE A 253 19.73 -8.31 12.53
CA ILE A 253 20.73 -7.65 13.36
C ILE A 253 20.05 -6.68 14.34
N CYS A 254 19.14 -5.83 13.87
CA CYS A 254 18.39 -4.90 14.70
C CYS A 254 17.54 -5.62 15.74
N GLY A 255 16.76 -6.62 15.35
CA GLY A 255 15.88 -7.36 16.24
C GLY A 255 16.64 -8.14 17.32
N LYS A 256 17.75 -8.76 16.96
CA LYS A 256 18.50 -9.62 17.87
C LYS A 256 19.48 -8.89 18.77
N TYR A 257 20.28 -7.98 18.20
CA TYR A 257 21.42 -7.38 18.90
C TYR A 257 21.14 -5.97 19.40
N ILE A 258 20.39 -5.16 18.65
CA ILE A 258 20.12 -3.76 19.00
C ILE A 258 18.90 -3.67 19.92
N TYR A 259 17.75 -4.15 19.46
CA TYR A 259 16.50 -4.08 20.23
C TYR A 259 16.31 -5.25 21.17
N ARG A 260 16.99 -6.38 20.95
CA ARG A 260 16.94 -7.62 21.76
C ARG A 260 15.52 -8.18 21.92
N THR A 261 14.68 -7.99 20.91
CA THR A 261 13.29 -8.45 20.90
C THR A 261 13.11 -9.77 20.18
N LEU A 262 14.05 -10.11 19.29
CA LEU A 262 13.99 -11.32 18.51
C LEU A 262 14.61 -12.49 19.29
N GLU A 263 13.78 -13.41 19.72
CA GLU A 263 14.22 -14.71 20.21
C GLU A 263 14.37 -15.70 19.07
N TRP A 264 15.44 -16.50 19.06
CA TRP A 264 15.64 -17.52 18.03
C TRP A 264 14.49 -18.53 17.95
N LYS A 265 13.80 -18.78 19.06
CA LYS A 265 12.62 -19.66 19.13
C LYS A 265 11.42 -19.10 18.37
N ALA A 266 11.32 -17.79 18.18
CA ALA A 266 10.25 -17.15 17.44
C ALA A 266 10.50 -17.12 15.91
N VAL A 267 11.75 -17.32 15.47
CA VAL A 267 12.11 -17.25 14.04
C VAL A 267 11.34 -18.25 13.18
N PRO A 268 11.14 -19.53 13.56
CA PRO A 268 10.32 -20.46 12.78
C PRO A 268 8.88 -19.98 12.56
N ASP A 269 8.26 -19.38 13.59
CA ASP A 269 6.90 -18.86 13.50
C ASP A 269 6.83 -17.62 12.57
N ILE A 270 7.85 -16.76 12.65
CA ILE A 270 7.98 -15.59 11.75
C ILE A 270 8.14 -16.06 10.29
N LEU A 271 9.02 -17.04 10.04
CA LEU A 271 9.20 -17.63 8.73
C LEU A 271 7.91 -18.27 8.21
N SER A 272 7.17 -18.99 9.05
CA SER A 272 5.90 -19.61 8.67
C SER A 272 4.85 -18.55 8.30
N ARG A 273 4.70 -17.47 9.08
CA ARG A 273 3.80 -16.38 8.74
C ARG A 273 4.21 -15.67 7.45
N SER A 274 5.49 -15.36 7.30
CA SER A 274 6.02 -14.73 6.08
C SER A 274 5.81 -15.62 4.84
N ALA A 275 6.00 -16.93 4.99
CA ALA A 275 5.76 -17.89 3.92
C ALA A 275 4.28 -17.95 3.49
N LEU A 276 3.36 -17.95 4.46
CA LEU A 276 1.91 -17.94 4.18
C LEU A 276 1.47 -16.65 3.48
N LEU A 277 1.96 -15.50 3.94
CA LEU A 277 1.68 -14.21 3.28
C LEU A 277 2.27 -14.18 1.87
N THR A 278 3.50 -14.62 1.70
CA THR A 278 4.16 -14.74 0.39
C THR A 278 3.39 -15.65 -0.55
N ALA A 279 2.99 -16.83 -0.10
CA ALA A 279 2.22 -17.78 -0.90
C ALA A 279 0.88 -17.18 -1.37
N SER A 280 0.20 -16.44 -0.49
CA SER A 280 -1.05 -15.75 -0.83
C SER A 280 -0.83 -14.68 -1.91
N VAL A 281 0.24 -13.89 -1.80
CA VAL A 281 0.59 -12.86 -2.79
C VAL A 281 0.97 -13.50 -4.12
N LEU A 282 1.84 -14.52 -4.12
CA LEU A 282 2.26 -15.21 -5.34
C LEU A 282 1.10 -15.92 -6.05
N LEU A 283 0.16 -16.49 -5.30
CA LEU A 283 -1.05 -17.07 -5.88
C LEU A 283 -1.89 -16.02 -6.63
N ILE A 284 -2.09 -14.85 -6.04
CA ILE A 284 -2.80 -13.74 -6.68
C ILE A 284 -2.08 -13.35 -7.97
N ILE A 285 -0.77 -13.16 -7.93
CA ILE A 285 0.05 -12.75 -9.08
C ILE A 285 -0.04 -13.79 -10.21
N GLY A 286 0.17 -15.06 -9.89
CA GLY A 286 0.12 -16.13 -10.91
C GLY A 286 -1.26 -16.25 -11.58
N MET A 287 -2.35 -16.21 -10.79
CA MET A 287 -3.71 -16.26 -11.36
C MET A 287 -4.04 -14.99 -12.15
N SER A 288 -3.56 -13.82 -11.71
CA SER A 288 -3.73 -12.57 -12.45
C SER A 288 -2.96 -12.57 -13.76
N ALA A 289 -1.78 -13.17 -13.82
CA ALA A 289 -0.99 -13.27 -15.05
C ALA A 289 -1.72 -14.08 -16.13
N SER A 290 -2.29 -15.22 -15.77
CA SER A 290 -3.08 -16.02 -16.71
C SER A 290 -4.36 -15.30 -17.17
N PHE A 291 -5.00 -14.54 -16.28
CA PHE A 291 -6.15 -13.69 -16.59
C PHE A 291 -5.78 -12.56 -17.56
N ALA A 292 -4.70 -11.84 -17.26
CA ALA A 292 -4.21 -10.72 -18.07
C ALA A 292 -3.74 -11.19 -19.46
N TRP A 293 -3.18 -12.39 -19.56
CA TRP A 293 -2.77 -12.98 -20.83
C TRP A 293 -3.94 -13.12 -21.82
N ILE A 294 -5.11 -13.63 -21.38
CA ILE A 294 -6.31 -13.72 -22.25
C ILE A 294 -6.73 -12.34 -22.72
N LEU A 295 -6.77 -11.34 -21.84
CA LEU A 295 -7.14 -9.96 -22.19
C LEU A 295 -6.18 -9.36 -23.24
N THR A 296 -4.89 -9.65 -23.09
CA THR A 296 -3.85 -9.16 -24.00
C THR A 296 -3.94 -9.80 -25.38
N ILE A 297 -4.10 -11.11 -25.46
CA ILE A 297 -4.24 -11.86 -26.72
C ILE A 297 -5.51 -11.47 -27.48
N GLU A 298 -6.60 -11.22 -26.74
CA GLU A 298 -7.87 -10.72 -27.30
C GLU A 298 -7.82 -9.24 -27.72
N GLY A 299 -6.69 -8.54 -27.49
CA GLY A 299 -6.51 -7.15 -27.87
C GLY A 299 -7.40 -6.17 -27.07
N VAL A 300 -7.82 -6.55 -25.87
CA VAL A 300 -8.68 -5.68 -25.02
C VAL A 300 -8.00 -4.34 -24.72
N PRO A 301 -6.72 -4.26 -24.31
CA PRO A 301 -6.05 -2.98 -24.07
C PRO A 301 -6.03 -2.09 -25.32
N GLN A 302 -5.76 -2.66 -26.49
CA GLN A 302 -5.73 -1.95 -27.78
C GLN A 302 -7.11 -1.43 -28.17
N SER A 303 -8.14 -2.25 -27.98
CA SER A 303 -9.52 -1.88 -28.27
C SER A 303 -9.99 -0.76 -27.37
N MET A 304 -9.68 -0.80 -26.08
CA MET A 304 -9.96 0.27 -25.13
C MET A 304 -9.20 1.56 -25.49
N ALA A 305 -7.92 1.46 -25.82
CA ALA A 305 -7.13 2.62 -26.24
C ALA A 305 -7.69 3.29 -27.50
N ASN A 306 -8.08 2.50 -28.49
CA ASN A 306 -8.69 3.01 -29.72
C ASN A 306 -10.06 3.64 -29.46
N TRP A 307 -10.90 3.04 -28.61
CA TRP A 307 -12.18 3.60 -28.24
C TRP A 307 -12.01 4.95 -27.51
N ILE A 308 -11.11 5.03 -26.52
CA ILE A 308 -10.84 6.26 -25.76
C ILE A 308 -10.30 7.37 -26.68
N THR A 309 -9.39 7.03 -27.62
CA THR A 309 -8.90 7.99 -28.61
C THR A 309 -9.98 8.44 -29.58
N SER A 310 -10.92 7.57 -29.95
CA SER A 310 -12.03 7.93 -30.86
C SER A 310 -13.00 8.97 -30.28
N ILE A 311 -13.17 8.97 -28.95
CA ILE A 311 -13.99 9.98 -28.24
C ILE A 311 -13.20 11.22 -27.84
N HIS A 312 -11.95 11.35 -28.31
CA HIS A 312 -11.07 12.52 -28.10
C HIS A 312 -10.92 12.93 -26.63
N LEU A 313 -10.89 11.95 -25.72
CA LEU A 313 -10.60 12.22 -24.30
C LEU A 313 -9.18 12.77 -24.15
N ASN A 314 -9.08 13.93 -23.52
CA ASN A 314 -7.78 14.45 -23.10
C ASN A 314 -7.28 13.74 -21.82
N ALA A 315 -5.98 13.87 -21.51
CA ALA A 315 -5.36 13.22 -20.37
C ALA A 315 -6.08 13.52 -19.03
N TRP A 316 -6.54 14.74 -18.84
CA TRP A 316 -7.21 15.15 -17.60
C TRP A 316 -8.59 14.50 -17.43
N THR A 317 -9.39 14.49 -18.49
CA THR A 317 -10.71 13.84 -18.47
C THR A 317 -10.56 12.33 -18.25
N PHE A 318 -9.57 11.72 -18.91
CA PHE A 318 -9.23 10.32 -18.70
C PHE A 318 -8.90 10.05 -17.22
N LEU A 319 -7.99 10.84 -16.61
CA LEU A 319 -7.61 10.66 -15.22
C LEU A 319 -8.80 10.83 -14.25
N ILE A 320 -9.73 11.76 -14.53
CA ILE A 320 -10.94 11.92 -13.71
C ILE A 320 -11.82 10.67 -13.80
N VAL A 321 -12.06 10.16 -15.01
CA VAL A 321 -12.89 8.96 -15.21
C VAL A 321 -12.24 7.75 -14.53
N ILE A 322 -10.92 7.59 -14.71
CA ILE A 322 -10.18 6.48 -14.08
C ILE A 322 -10.17 6.62 -12.56
N ASN A 323 -10.03 7.81 -12.00
CA ASN A 323 -10.11 8.00 -10.54
C ASN A 323 -11.44 7.52 -9.97
N VAL A 324 -12.55 7.88 -10.60
CA VAL A 324 -13.88 7.42 -10.16
C VAL A 324 -14.01 5.89 -10.29
N PHE A 325 -13.56 5.35 -11.43
CA PHE A 325 -13.59 3.90 -11.67
C PHE A 325 -12.73 3.13 -10.64
N LEU A 326 -11.48 3.56 -10.44
CA LEU A 326 -10.57 2.90 -9.51
C LEU A 326 -11.04 3.00 -8.06
N LEU A 327 -11.63 4.13 -7.66
CA LEU A 327 -12.19 4.29 -6.33
C LEU A 327 -13.34 3.32 -6.10
N LEU A 328 -14.28 3.22 -7.05
CA LEU A 328 -15.38 2.26 -6.98
C LEU A 328 -14.90 0.81 -6.98
N PHE A 329 -13.91 0.50 -7.82
CA PHE A 329 -13.31 -0.82 -7.90
C PHE A 329 -12.57 -1.19 -6.60
N GLY A 330 -11.78 -0.27 -6.05
CA GLY A 330 -10.98 -0.45 -4.83
C GLY A 330 -11.82 -0.61 -3.56
N ILE A 331 -13.11 -0.24 -3.56
CA ILE A 331 -14.03 -0.54 -2.44
C ILE A 331 -14.17 -2.06 -2.24
N PHE A 332 -14.20 -2.82 -3.33
CA PHE A 332 -14.50 -4.25 -3.33
C PHE A 332 -13.26 -5.13 -3.47
N ILE A 333 -12.23 -4.63 -4.14
CA ILE A 333 -11.04 -5.40 -4.50
C ILE A 333 -9.81 -4.75 -3.86
N GLU A 334 -8.99 -5.57 -3.20
CA GLU A 334 -7.74 -5.11 -2.60
C GLU A 334 -6.78 -4.56 -3.67
N PRO A 335 -5.89 -3.63 -3.31
CA PRO A 335 -4.97 -2.99 -4.25
C PRO A 335 -4.09 -3.96 -5.03
N LEU A 336 -3.65 -5.04 -4.42
CA LEU A 336 -2.75 -6.02 -4.99
C LEU A 336 -3.33 -6.69 -6.26
N PRO A 337 -4.47 -7.41 -6.16
CA PRO A 337 -5.14 -7.95 -7.35
C PRO A 337 -5.65 -6.85 -8.28
N GLY A 338 -6.03 -5.69 -7.72
CA GLY A 338 -6.47 -4.53 -8.52
C GLY A 338 -5.39 -4.05 -9.48
N VAL A 339 -4.16 -3.87 -9.01
CA VAL A 339 -3.00 -3.51 -9.83
C VAL A 339 -2.76 -4.56 -10.91
N MET A 340 -2.67 -5.84 -10.54
CA MET A 340 -2.36 -6.93 -11.49
C MET A 340 -3.39 -7.10 -12.61
N VAL A 341 -4.67 -6.80 -12.35
CA VAL A 341 -5.74 -6.91 -13.35
C VAL A 341 -5.85 -5.66 -14.19
N LEU A 342 -5.78 -4.48 -13.56
CA LEU A 342 -6.11 -3.23 -14.23
C LEU A 342 -4.91 -2.56 -14.92
N VAL A 343 -3.70 -2.68 -14.36
CA VAL A 343 -2.53 -1.99 -14.91
C VAL A 343 -2.18 -2.46 -16.31
N PRO A 344 -2.13 -3.76 -16.64
CA PRO A 344 -1.86 -4.21 -18.00
C PRO A 344 -2.86 -3.68 -19.04
N ILE A 345 -4.06 -3.31 -18.62
CA ILE A 345 -5.11 -2.75 -19.48
C ILE A 345 -5.00 -1.24 -19.57
N LEU A 346 -4.85 -0.57 -18.41
CA LEU A 346 -4.97 0.89 -18.31
C LEU A 346 -3.66 1.63 -18.60
N ALA A 347 -2.49 1.07 -18.23
CA ALA A 347 -1.20 1.73 -18.41
C ALA A 347 -0.88 1.99 -19.90
N PRO A 348 -1.07 1.03 -20.84
CA PRO A 348 -0.88 1.30 -22.25
C PRO A 348 -1.81 2.38 -22.80
N VAL A 349 -3.04 2.46 -22.28
CA VAL A 349 -4.01 3.50 -22.66
C VAL A 349 -3.54 4.87 -22.16
N ALA A 350 -3.11 4.96 -20.90
CA ALA A 350 -2.60 6.19 -20.29
C ALA A 350 -1.37 6.72 -21.06
N ALA A 351 -0.43 5.84 -21.39
CA ALA A 351 0.76 6.17 -22.17
C ALA A 351 0.41 6.71 -23.57
N LYS A 352 -0.58 6.10 -24.25
CA LYS A 352 -1.04 6.54 -25.57
C LYS A 352 -1.67 7.94 -25.57
N ILE A 353 -2.26 8.36 -24.45
CA ILE A 353 -2.86 9.70 -24.26
C ILE A 353 -1.81 10.71 -23.77
N GLY A 354 -0.57 10.27 -23.49
CA GLY A 354 0.52 11.13 -23.04
C GLY A 354 0.54 11.38 -21.53
N VAL A 355 -0.06 10.50 -20.72
CA VAL A 355 0.11 10.52 -19.26
C VAL A 355 1.44 9.87 -18.92
N ASP A 356 2.23 10.56 -18.08
CA ASP A 356 3.51 10.03 -17.61
C ASP A 356 3.31 8.71 -16.82
N PRO A 357 4.10 7.65 -17.11
CA PRO A 357 3.91 6.34 -16.47
C PRO A 357 4.06 6.35 -14.95
N ILE A 358 5.05 7.10 -14.41
CA ILE A 358 5.27 7.19 -12.95
C ILE A 358 4.10 7.91 -12.30
N HIS A 359 3.63 8.99 -12.92
CA HIS A 359 2.47 9.73 -12.43
C HIS A 359 1.21 8.86 -12.42
N PHE A 360 0.94 8.16 -13.53
CA PHE A 360 -0.19 7.25 -13.63
C PHE A 360 -0.13 6.15 -12.56
N ALA A 361 1.04 5.56 -12.36
CA ALA A 361 1.26 4.54 -11.33
C ALA A 361 0.88 5.05 -9.93
N MET A 362 1.33 6.24 -9.56
CA MET A 362 1.03 6.82 -8.26
C MET A 362 -0.46 7.13 -8.08
N VAL A 363 -1.14 7.59 -9.14
CA VAL A 363 -2.59 7.81 -9.14
C VAL A 363 -3.33 6.49 -8.92
N VAL A 364 -2.96 5.42 -9.64
CA VAL A 364 -3.59 4.09 -9.51
C VAL A 364 -3.37 3.52 -8.11
N ILE A 365 -2.13 3.50 -7.63
CA ILE A 365 -1.75 2.93 -6.32
C ILE A 365 -2.51 3.66 -5.21
N PHE A 366 -2.51 5.00 -5.22
CA PHE A 366 -3.20 5.76 -4.18
C PHE A 366 -4.71 5.56 -4.22
N ASN A 367 -5.32 5.53 -5.40
CA ASN A 367 -6.75 5.30 -5.56
C ASN A 367 -7.20 3.96 -5.00
N LEU A 368 -6.54 2.87 -5.43
CA LEU A 368 -6.85 1.53 -4.96
C LEU A 368 -6.64 1.40 -3.44
N THR A 369 -5.58 2.03 -2.92
CA THR A 369 -5.31 2.04 -1.48
C THR A 369 -6.38 2.84 -0.71
N LEU A 370 -6.85 3.96 -1.25
CA LEU A 370 -7.95 4.74 -0.69
C LEU A 370 -9.26 3.92 -0.66
N GLY A 371 -9.47 3.06 -1.64
CA GLY A 371 -10.59 2.11 -1.66
C GLY A 371 -10.65 1.23 -0.40
N MET A 372 -9.48 0.86 0.18
CA MET A 372 -9.43 0.03 1.40
C MET A 372 -10.09 0.67 2.63
N ILE A 373 -10.23 1.99 2.67
CA ILE A 373 -10.93 2.72 3.76
C ILE A 373 -12.25 3.32 3.31
N THR A 374 -12.69 3.05 2.08
CA THR A 374 -13.93 3.63 1.54
C THR A 374 -15.11 2.69 1.81
N PRO A 375 -16.17 3.16 2.49
CA PRO A 375 -17.39 2.36 2.68
C PRO A 375 -18.09 2.05 1.35
N PRO A 376 -18.86 0.95 1.21
CA PRO A 376 -19.38 0.09 2.28
C PRO A 376 -18.49 -1.07 2.71
N VAL A 377 -17.49 -1.46 1.90
CA VAL A 377 -16.67 -2.65 2.22
C VAL A 377 -15.34 -2.21 2.86
N GLY A 378 -14.37 -1.77 2.07
CA GLY A 378 -13.07 -1.28 2.57
C GLY A 378 -12.33 -2.27 3.48
N GLY A 379 -11.48 -3.15 2.93
CA GLY A 379 -10.84 -4.24 3.69
C GLY A 379 -10.13 -3.79 4.97
N LEU A 380 -9.50 -2.61 4.94
CA LEU A 380 -8.81 -2.04 6.10
C LEU A 380 -9.77 -1.61 7.23
N LEU A 381 -11.02 -1.24 6.89
CA LEU A 381 -12.04 -0.90 7.88
C LEU A 381 -12.43 -2.11 8.74
N PHE A 382 -12.54 -3.30 8.13
CA PHE A 382 -12.82 -4.53 8.88
C PHE A 382 -11.69 -4.89 9.83
N VAL A 383 -10.44 -4.79 9.38
CA VAL A 383 -9.27 -5.04 10.22
C VAL A 383 -9.26 -4.05 11.38
N THR A 384 -9.42 -2.76 11.11
CA THR A 384 -9.41 -1.71 12.14
C THR A 384 -10.58 -1.86 13.12
N SER A 385 -11.78 -2.18 12.64
CA SER A 385 -12.96 -2.47 13.47
C SER A 385 -12.69 -3.64 14.41
N ASN A 386 -12.14 -4.74 13.91
CA ASN A 386 -11.79 -5.91 14.70
C ASN A 386 -10.77 -5.62 15.80
N VAL A 387 -9.69 -4.91 15.45
CA VAL A 387 -8.60 -4.58 16.37
C VAL A 387 -9.02 -3.55 17.41
N SER A 388 -9.79 -2.54 16.98
CA SER A 388 -10.27 -1.48 17.87
C SER A 388 -11.50 -1.88 18.68
N LYS A 389 -12.20 -2.96 18.31
CA LYS A 389 -13.52 -3.34 18.86
C LYS A 389 -14.58 -2.23 18.70
N VAL A 390 -14.42 -1.38 17.70
CA VAL A 390 -15.38 -0.33 17.34
C VAL A 390 -16.28 -0.85 16.23
N PRO A 391 -17.63 -0.72 16.35
CA PRO A 391 -18.54 -1.08 15.28
C PRO A 391 -18.24 -0.32 13.98
N LEU A 392 -18.38 -1.01 12.85
CA LEU A 392 -18.05 -0.45 11.53
C LEU A 392 -18.85 0.85 11.24
N THR A 393 -20.09 0.92 11.71
CA THR A 393 -20.96 2.10 11.56
C THR A 393 -20.42 3.34 12.26
N GLU A 394 -19.88 3.19 13.48
CA GLU A 394 -19.28 4.28 14.24
C GLU A 394 -17.93 4.69 13.61
N LEU A 395 -17.12 3.71 13.23
CA LEU A 395 -15.85 3.92 12.54
C LEU A 395 -16.09 4.72 11.24
N THR A 396 -17.05 4.31 10.41
CA THR A 396 -17.39 4.99 9.16
C THR A 396 -17.88 6.42 9.37
N ARG A 397 -18.61 6.66 10.45
CA ARG A 397 -19.07 8.01 10.80
C ARG A 397 -17.91 8.96 11.11
N GLU A 398 -16.93 8.49 11.88
CA GLU A 398 -15.72 9.26 12.23
C GLU A 398 -14.75 9.41 11.05
N LEU A 399 -14.83 8.54 10.06
CA LEU A 399 -13.93 8.53 8.91
C LEU A 399 -14.17 9.70 7.92
N LYS A 400 -15.38 10.30 7.90
CA LYS A 400 -15.77 11.31 6.91
C LYS A 400 -14.74 12.44 6.71
N PRO A 401 -14.24 13.13 7.75
CA PRO A 401 -13.27 14.22 7.56
C PRO A 401 -11.95 13.72 6.97
N PHE A 402 -11.55 12.50 7.27
CA PHE A 402 -10.34 11.89 6.75
C PHE A 402 -10.51 11.53 5.27
N LEU A 403 -11.65 10.98 4.87
CA LEU A 403 -11.96 10.70 3.45
C LEU A 403 -11.97 11.98 2.61
N ILE A 404 -12.50 13.08 3.15
CA ILE A 404 -12.45 14.38 2.47
C ILE A 404 -11.00 14.82 2.27
N ALA A 405 -10.16 14.71 3.30
CA ALA A 405 -8.76 15.06 3.22
C ALA A 405 -8.00 14.19 2.19
N HIS A 406 -8.25 12.88 2.18
CA HIS A 406 -7.69 11.98 1.17
C HIS A 406 -8.20 12.30 -0.24
N GLY A 407 -9.47 12.64 -0.40
CA GLY A 407 -10.04 13.09 -1.68
C GLY A 407 -9.34 14.35 -2.19
N ILE A 408 -9.04 15.31 -1.32
CA ILE A 408 -8.26 16.51 -1.67
C ILE A 408 -6.84 16.12 -2.12
N VAL A 409 -6.18 15.22 -1.38
CA VAL A 409 -4.84 14.73 -1.76
C VAL A 409 -4.88 13.99 -3.10
N LEU A 410 -5.90 13.17 -3.36
CA LEU A 410 -6.09 12.49 -4.64
C LEU A 410 -6.26 13.48 -5.80
N VAL A 411 -7.06 14.52 -5.61
CA VAL A 411 -7.24 15.59 -6.60
C VAL A 411 -5.91 16.31 -6.84
N LEU A 412 -5.21 16.69 -5.79
CA LEU A 412 -3.89 17.32 -5.92
C LEU A 412 -2.89 16.42 -6.64
N LEU A 413 -2.81 15.15 -6.27
CA LEU A 413 -1.92 14.18 -6.91
C LEU A 413 -2.28 14.02 -8.39
N THR A 414 -3.56 13.96 -8.75
CA THR A 414 -4.04 13.80 -10.12
C THR A 414 -3.70 15.01 -10.99
N PHE A 415 -3.90 16.23 -10.49
CA PHE A 415 -3.75 17.45 -11.29
C PHE A 415 -2.39 18.12 -11.17
N VAL A 416 -1.52 17.65 -10.27
CA VAL A 416 -0.17 18.17 -10.08
C VAL A 416 0.86 17.05 -10.26
N PRO A 417 1.21 16.67 -11.52
CA PRO A 417 2.14 15.57 -11.80
C PRO A 417 3.50 15.73 -11.11
N ALA A 418 3.93 16.95 -10.83
CA ALA A 418 5.16 17.23 -10.11
C ALA A 418 5.23 16.56 -8.72
N LEU A 419 4.09 16.29 -8.07
CA LEU A 419 4.05 15.61 -6.78
C LEU A 419 4.56 14.16 -6.85
N SER A 420 4.41 13.50 -7.99
CA SER A 420 4.90 12.14 -8.24
C SER A 420 6.21 12.10 -9.03
N ASN A 421 6.39 13.02 -10.00
CA ASN A 421 7.46 12.93 -10.99
C ASN A 421 8.69 13.76 -10.66
N TRP A 422 8.53 14.86 -9.89
CA TRP A 422 9.64 15.79 -9.65
C TRP A 422 10.83 15.10 -8.98
N LEU A 423 10.59 14.34 -7.92
CA LEU A 423 11.67 13.70 -7.16
C LEU A 423 12.35 12.56 -7.95
N PRO A 424 11.62 11.63 -8.61
CA PRO A 424 12.24 10.64 -9.48
C PRO A 424 13.10 11.25 -10.58
N HIS A 425 12.59 12.26 -11.29
CA HIS A 425 13.34 12.92 -12.36
C HIS A 425 14.57 13.66 -11.83
N ALA A 426 14.47 14.38 -10.69
CA ALA A 426 15.60 15.03 -10.02
C ALA A 426 16.66 14.02 -9.56
N MET A 427 16.26 12.77 -9.31
CA MET A 427 17.15 11.68 -8.95
C MET A 427 17.68 10.87 -10.16
N GLY A 428 17.31 11.24 -11.39
CA GLY A 428 17.80 10.62 -12.62
C GLY A 428 17.03 9.38 -13.09
N PHE A 429 15.89 9.06 -12.49
CA PHE A 429 14.96 8.08 -13.02
C PHE A 429 14.15 8.70 -14.17
N LYS A 430 14.05 7.97 -15.27
CA LYS A 430 13.27 8.37 -16.46
C LYS A 430 12.03 7.53 -16.57
#